data_4e04718f10e4bf209283165391f9e470
#
_entry.id   4e04718f10e4bf209283165391f9e470
#
_cell.length_a   1.000
_cell.length_b   1.000
_cell.length_c   1.000
_cell.angle_alpha   90.00
_cell.angle_beta   90.00
_cell.angle_gamma   90.00
#
_symmetry.space_group_name_H-M   'P 1'
#
loop_
_entity.id
_entity.type
_entity.pdbx_description
1 polymer ?
#
loop_
_entity_poly.entity_id
_entity_poly.type
_entity_poly.pdbx_seq_one_letter_code
_entity_poly.pdbx_strand_id
1 'polypeptide(L)'
;LGDVYKRQATTRSDLTVADLTQWVLTCGEYGVKAMALLDKANTSTYGNPEITKVNIGVGKNPGILISGHDVRDIQDLLEQTEGTGIDVYTHGEMLPAHYYPAFKKYKHFVGNYGSAWWKQTSDFETFNGVILFTTNCLVPPRSSATYADRVYTTGSTGFEGFPHIADRKPGGSKDFSALIEHAKKCAPPTEIEHG
;
A
#
# COMPACT_ATOMS: atom_id res chain seq x y z
N LEU A 1 -3.26 -8.28 -23.33
CA LEU A 1 -3.29 -8.17 -24.81
C LEU A 1 -3.15 -6.70 -25.26
N GLY A 2 -3.92 -5.74 -24.71
CA GLY A 2 -3.84 -4.33 -25.11
C GLY A 2 -2.44 -3.72 -25.02
N ASP A 3 -1.67 -4.03 -23.99
CA ASP A 3 -0.31 -3.50 -23.80
C ASP A 3 0.72 -3.99 -24.82
N VAL A 4 0.61 -5.23 -25.26
CA VAL A 4 1.53 -5.79 -26.28
C VAL A 4 1.36 -5.04 -27.59
N TYR A 5 0.13 -4.85 -28.05
CA TYR A 5 -0.14 -4.13 -29.29
C TYR A 5 0.27 -2.65 -29.24
N LYS A 6 0.09 -2.00 -28.11
CA LYS A 6 0.52 -0.61 -27.91
C LYS A 6 2.04 -0.46 -27.95
N ARG A 7 2.76 -1.35 -27.29
CA ARG A 7 4.24 -1.39 -27.33
C ARG A 7 4.74 -1.65 -28.74
N GLN A 8 4.10 -2.54 -29.50
CA GLN A 8 4.43 -2.78 -30.90
C GLN A 8 4.18 -1.53 -31.77
N ALA A 9 3.11 -0.76 -31.52
CA ALA A 9 2.84 0.47 -32.25
C ALA A 9 3.95 1.51 -32.09
N THR A 10 4.63 1.59 -30.94
CA THR A 10 5.74 2.54 -30.70
C THR A 10 6.99 2.25 -31.52
N THR A 11 7.13 1.04 -32.08
CA THR A 11 8.29 0.61 -32.88
C THR A 11 8.01 0.63 -34.40
N ARG A 12 6.80 0.98 -34.80
CA ARG A 12 6.40 1.06 -36.21
C ARG A 12 6.72 2.43 -36.80
N SER A 13 7.30 2.43 -37.99
CA SER A 13 7.63 3.65 -38.76
C SER A 13 6.62 4.01 -39.85
N ASP A 14 5.61 3.16 -40.06
CA ASP A 14 4.60 3.25 -41.13
C ASP A 14 3.27 3.86 -40.64
N LEU A 15 3.19 4.29 -39.36
CA LEU A 15 1.99 4.87 -38.79
C LEU A 15 1.80 6.35 -39.24
N THR A 16 0.59 6.65 -39.63
CA THR A 16 0.16 8.05 -39.93
C THR A 16 -0.17 8.79 -38.63
N VAL A 17 -0.30 10.11 -38.72
CA VAL A 17 -0.78 10.95 -37.60
C VAL A 17 -2.16 10.50 -37.11
N ALA A 18 -3.04 10.11 -38.04
CA ALA A 18 -4.37 9.60 -37.70
C ALA A 18 -4.28 8.28 -36.90
N ASP A 19 -3.40 7.36 -37.30
CA ASP A 19 -3.19 6.11 -36.58
C ASP A 19 -2.67 6.36 -35.17
N LEU A 20 -1.68 7.24 -35.02
CA LEU A 20 -1.12 7.60 -33.73
C LEU A 20 -2.17 8.23 -32.82
N THR A 21 -2.99 9.14 -33.34
CA THR A 21 -4.10 9.75 -32.61
C THR A 21 -5.09 8.70 -32.15
N GLN A 22 -5.48 7.77 -33.05
CA GLN A 22 -6.38 6.67 -32.68
C GLN A 22 -5.79 5.76 -31.60
N TRP A 23 -4.50 5.47 -31.63
CA TRP A 23 -3.82 4.68 -30.58
C TRP A 23 -3.83 5.39 -29.23
N VAL A 24 -3.63 6.70 -29.19
CA VAL A 24 -3.70 7.49 -27.94
C VAL A 24 -5.11 7.43 -27.35
N LEU A 25 -6.14 7.67 -28.18
CA LEU A 25 -7.54 7.61 -27.74
C LEU A 25 -7.91 6.20 -27.24
N THR A 26 -7.51 5.17 -27.97
CA THR A 26 -7.73 3.77 -27.56
C THR A 26 -7.03 3.46 -26.25
N CYS A 27 -5.82 3.98 -26.04
CA CYS A 27 -5.12 3.82 -24.77
C CYS A 27 -5.91 4.45 -23.60
N GLY A 28 -6.42 5.66 -23.79
CA GLY A 28 -7.26 6.33 -22.80
C GLY A 28 -8.54 5.56 -22.49
N GLU A 29 -9.21 5.04 -23.50
CA GLU A 29 -10.42 4.22 -23.33
C GLU A 29 -10.17 2.98 -22.47
N TYR A 30 -9.09 2.23 -22.76
CA TYR A 30 -8.74 1.07 -21.94
C TYR A 30 -8.29 1.46 -20.53
N GLY A 31 -7.62 2.60 -20.37
CA GLY A 31 -7.29 3.15 -19.05
C GLY A 31 -8.53 3.39 -18.19
N VAL A 32 -9.53 4.07 -18.76
CA VAL A 32 -10.82 4.31 -18.08
C VAL A 32 -11.51 3.00 -17.70
N LYS A 33 -11.55 2.02 -18.62
CA LYS A 33 -12.15 0.70 -18.35
C LYS A 33 -11.43 -0.04 -17.22
N ALA A 34 -10.10 0.01 -17.17
CA ALA A 34 -9.32 -0.61 -16.11
C ALA A 34 -9.58 0.06 -14.75
N MET A 35 -9.59 1.39 -14.71
CA MET A 35 -9.89 2.16 -13.50
C MET A 35 -11.31 1.91 -13.01
N ALA A 36 -12.30 1.88 -13.90
CA ALA A 36 -13.68 1.57 -13.54
C ALA A 36 -13.84 0.14 -12.99
N LEU A 37 -13.08 -0.81 -13.53
CA LEU A 37 -13.05 -2.19 -13.00
C LEU A 37 -12.46 -2.25 -11.60
N LEU A 38 -11.36 -1.53 -11.35
CA LEU A 38 -10.73 -1.43 -10.03
C LEU A 38 -11.68 -0.79 -9.02
N ASP A 39 -12.30 0.35 -9.39
CA ASP A 39 -13.29 1.03 -8.55
C ASP A 39 -14.46 0.10 -8.21
N LYS A 40 -15.02 -0.58 -9.21
CA LYS A 40 -16.09 -1.54 -9.00
C LYS A 40 -15.68 -2.70 -8.07
N ALA A 41 -14.47 -3.22 -8.22
CA ALA A 41 -13.96 -4.29 -7.36
C ALA A 41 -13.85 -3.83 -5.89
N ASN A 42 -13.25 -2.67 -5.67
CA ASN A 42 -13.08 -2.11 -4.33
C ASN A 42 -14.43 -1.72 -3.70
N THR A 43 -15.27 -0.99 -4.41
CA THR A 43 -16.54 -0.49 -3.87
C THR A 43 -17.56 -1.60 -3.62
N SER A 44 -17.60 -2.63 -4.46
CA SER A 44 -18.47 -3.80 -4.23
C SER A 44 -18.02 -4.65 -3.05
N THR A 45 -16.73 -4.62 -2.69
CA THR A 45 -16.16 -5.43 -1.60
C THR A 45 -16.12 -4.67 -0.29
N TYR A 46 -15.71 -3.39 -0.31
CA TYR A 46 -15.42 -2.61 0.89
C TYR A 46 -16.43 -1.48 1.16
N GLY A 47 -17.38 -1.28 0.26
CA GLY A 47 -18.36 -0.18 0.29
C GLY A 47 -17.86 1.06 -0.44
N ASN A 48 -18.75 1.99 -0.69
CA ASN A 48 -18.39 3.27 -1.31
C ASN A 48 -17.57 4.11 -0.34
N PRO A 49 -16.49 4.78 -0.80
CA PRO A 49 -15.72 5.69 0.02
C PRO A 49 -16.58 6.79 0.65
N GLU A 50 -16.31 7.09 1.90
CA GLU A 50 -17.02 8.12 2.67
C GLU A 50 -16.08 9.23 3.09
N ILE A 51 -16.59 10.46 3.22
CA ILE A 51 -15.85 11.57 3.83
C ILE A 51 -15.46 11.17 5.25
N THR A 52 -14.17 11.10 5.53
CA THR A 52 -13.63 10.55 6.77
C THR A 52 -12.56 11.47 7.35
N LYS A 53 -12.65 11.74 8.64
CA LYS A 53 -11.54 12.33 9.39
C LYS A 53 -10.54 11.23 9.72
N VAL A 54 -9.33 11.33 9.19
CA VAL A 54 -8.26 10.39 9.45
C VAL A 54 -7.38 10.93 10.56
N ASN A 55 -7.14 10.11 11.58
CA ASN A 55 -6.19 10.47 12.65
C ASN A 55 -4.76 10.50 12.08
N ILE A 56 -3.98 11.49 12.49
CA ILE A 56 -2.57 11.67 12.10
C ILE A 56 -1.62 11.55 13.31
N GLY A 57 -2.16 11.36 14.51
CA GLY A 57 -1.39 11.08 15.73
C GLY A 57 -1.14 9.59 15.89
N VAL A 58 -0.43 9.21 16.96
CA VAL A 58 -0.05 7.84 17.26
C VAL A 58 -0.77 7.29 18.49
N GLY A 59 -0.91 5.97 18.52
CA GLY A 59 -1.36 5.20 19.68
C GLY A 59 -0.22 4.86 20.64
N LYS A 60 -0.52 3.98 21.59
CA LYS A 60 0.43 3.56 22.62
C LYS A 60 0.96 2.14 22.40
N ASN A 61 0.43 1.44 21.43
CA ASN A 61 0.80 0.06 21.11
C ASN A 61 1.91 0.01 20.06
N PRO A 62 2.68 -1.09 20.00
CA PRO A 62 3.54 -1.36 18.85
C PRO A 62 2.75 -1.27 17.54
N GLY A 63 3.39 -0.83 16.47
CA GLY A 63 2.69 -0.54 15.21
C GLY A 63 3.21 -1.30 14.01
N ILE A 64 2.31 -1.51 13.05
CA ILE A 64 2.64 -1.90 11.68
C ILE A 64 2.22 -0.76 10.76
N LEU A 65 3.16 -0.31 9.92
CA LEU A 65 2.95 0.72 8.91
C LEU A 65 2.81 0.05 7.54
N ILE A 66 1.65 0.14 6.92
CA ILE A 66 1.41 -0.43 5.60
C ILE A 66 1.39 0.67 4.53
N SER A 67 2.16 0.48 3.47
CA SER A 67 2.27 1.40 2.35
C SER A 67 2.03 0.70 1.01
N GLY A 68 1.68 1.46 -0.01
CA GLY A 68 1.33 0.97 -1.35
C GLY A 68 -0.15 1.16 -1.65
N HIS A 69 -0.77 0.22 -2.40
CA HIS A 69 -2.13 0.41 -2.92
C HIS A 69 -3.05 -0.81 -2.76
N ASP A 70 -2.55 -1.94 -2.25
CA ASP A 70 -3.33 -3.18 -2.18
C ASP A 70 -4.29 -3.19 -0.99
N VAL A 71 -5.56 -2.91 -1.27
CA VAL A 71 -6.63 -2.86 -0.25
C VAL A 71 -6.95 -4.24 0.32
N ARG A 72 -6.70 -5.30 -0.44
CA ARG A 72 -6.88 -6.68 0.05
C ARG A 72 -5.81 -7.04 1.08
N ASP A 73 -4.58 -6.54 0.90
CA ASP A 73 -3.52 -6.75 1.88
C ASP A 73 -3.83 -6.03 3.20
N ILE A 74 -4.45 -4.84 3.16
CA ILE A 74 -4.97 -4.18 4.38
C ILE A 74 -6.03 -5.05 5.05
N GLN A 75 -6.98 -5.60 4.32
CA GLN A 75 -7.98 -6.48 4.89
C GLN A 75 -7.34 -7.67 5.61
N ASP A 76 -6.47 -8.41 4.92
CA ASP A 76 -5.80 -9.58 5.47
C ASP A 76 -4.98 -9.21 6.73
N LEU A 77 -4.33 -8.04 6.73
CA LEU A 77 -3.54 -7.55 7.86
C LEU A 77 -4.43 -7.18 9.05
N LEU A 78 -5.51 -6.43 8.82
CA LEU A 78 -6.43 -6.01 9.89
C LEU A 78 -7.12 -7.21 10.55
N GLU A 79 -7.51 -8.21 9.76
CA GLU A 79 -8.10 -9.44 10.28
C GLU A 79 -7.13 -10.22 11.17
N GLN A 80 -5.84 -10.28 10.80
CA GLN A 80 -4.82 -11.02 11.55
C GLN A 80 -4.26 -10.25 12.75
N THR A 81 -4.36 -8.93 12.76
CA THR A 81 -3.89 -8.10 13.89
C THR A 81 -4.98 -7.82 14.92
N GLU A 82 -6.24 -8.14 14.64
CA GLU A 82 -7.34 -7.92 15.58
C GLU A 82 -7.10 -8.68 16.91
N GLY A 83 -7.18 -7.96 18.02
CA GLY A 83 -6.97 -8.51 19.35
C GLY A 83 -5.51 -8.84 19.73
N THR A 84 -4.53 -8.56 18.86
CA THR A 84 -3.11 -8.86 19.13
C THR A 84 -2.38 -7.79 19.95
N GLY A 85 -2.99 -6.62 20.15
CA GLY A 85 -2.36 -5.46 20.79
C GLY A 85 -1.44 -4.69 19.86
N ILE A 86 -1.56 -4.88 18.54
CA ILE A 86 -0.81 -4.15 17.51
C ILE A 86 -1.72 -3.10 16.89
N ASP A 87 -1.21 -1.90 16.72
CA ASP A 87 -1.86 -0.81 15.97
C ASP A 87 -1.42 -0.83 14.50
N VAL A 88 -2.34 -0.58 13.58
CA VAL A 88 -2.07 -0.52 12.15
C VAL A 88 -2.23 0.92 11.65
N TYR A 89 -1.25 1.36 10.88
CA TYR A 89 -1.18 2.70 10.29
C TYR A 89 -0.98 2.58 8.78
N THR A 90 -1.55 3.53 8.04
CA THR A 90 -1.22 3.71 6.62
C THR A 90 -0.12 4.75 6.43
N HIS A 91 0.57 4.69 5.30
CA HIS A 91 1.49 5.73 4.85
C HIS A 91 1.25 6.05 3.37
N GLY A 92 1.43 7.33 3.03
CA GLY A 92 1.38 7.78 1.64
C GLY A 92 0.06 7.43 0.96
N GLU A 93 0.12 6.76 -0.18
CA GLU A 93 -1.04 6.47 -1.02
C GLU A 93 -1.95 5.34 -0.51
N MET A 94 -1.62 4.72 0.63
CA MET A 94 -2.53 3.81 1.32
C MET A 94 -3.58 4.56 2.19
N LEU A 95 -3.44 5.85 2.39
CA LEU A 95 -4.39 6.70 3.12
C LEU A 95 -5.87 6.47 2.71
N PRO A 96 -6.22 6.30 1.42
CA PRO A 96 -7.61 6.06 1.01
C PRO A 96 -8.27 4.82 1.62
N ALA A 97 -7.51 3.87 2.16
CA ALA A 97 -8.09 2.72 2.85
C ALA A 97 -9.01 3.12 4.01
N HIS A 98 -8.73 4.24 4.69
CA HIS A 98 -9.56 4.76 5.77
C HIS A 98 -10.95 5.22 5.31
N TYR A 99 -11.15 5.44 4.01
CA TYR A 99 -12.42 5.92 3.47
C TYR A 99 -13.44 4.81 3.28
N TYR A 100 -13.00 3.55 3.25
CA TYR A 100 -13.89 2.40 3.03
C TYR A 100 -14.63 1.99 4.30
N PRO A 101 -15.99 1.90 4.26
CA PRO A 101 -16.79 1.51 5.42
C PRO A 101 -16.38 0.19 6.06
N ALA A 102 -15.97 -0.78 5.25
CA ALA A 102 -15.59 -2.12 5.72
C ALA A 102 -14.46 -2.13 6.75
N PHE A 103 -13.59 -1.13 6.72
CA PHE A 103 -12.44 -1.06 7.64
C PHE A 103 -12.70 -0.24 8.90
N LYS A 104 -13.77 0.56 8.95
CA LYS A 104 -14.10 1.43 10.11
C LYS A 104 -14.44 0.65 11.38
N LYS A 105 -14.73 -0.65 11.27
CA LYS A 105 -14.97 -1.53 12.42
C LYS A 105 -13.72 -1.85 13.23
N TYR A 106 -12.53 -1.77 12.63
CA TYR A 106 -11.27 -2.13 13.27
C TYR A 106 -10.72 -0.96 14.08
N LYS A 107 -10.83 -1.05 15.41
CA LYS A 107 -10.40 0.03 16.32
C LYS A 107 -8.89 0.21 16.36
N HIS A 108 -8.12 -0.84 16.04
CA HIS A 108 -6.67 -0.83 15.97
C HIS A 108 -6.15 -0.31 14.61
N PHE A 109 -7.01 0.03 13.68
CA PHE A 109 -6.69 0.78 12.46
C PHE A 109 -6.67 2.28 12.81
N VAL A 110 -5.55 2.76 13.34
CA VAL A 110 -5.44 4.00 14.10
C VAL A 110 -5.48 5.24 13.24
N GLY A 111 -4.77 5.25 12.12
CA GLY A 111 -4.68 6.44 11.28
C GLY A 111 -3.58 6.36 10.22
N ASN A 112 -3.24 7.53 9.69
CA ASN A 112 -2.16 7.67 8.72
C ASN A 112 -0.93 8.27 9.40
N TYR A 113 0.23 7.65 9.21
CA TYR A 113 1.50 8.10 9.75
C TYR A 113 2.35 8.72 8.64
N GLY A 114 2.93 9.86 8.92
CA GLY A 114 3.74 10.58 7.94
C GLY A 114 2.95 11.24 6.82
N SER A 115 3.60 11.46 5.69
CA SER A 115 3.06 12.26 4.60
C SER A 115 3.18 11.56 3.25
N ALA A 116 3.83 12.20 2.26
CA ALA A 116 3.95 11.66 0.92
C ALA A 116 5.00 10.54 0.83
N TRP A 117 4.85 9.64 -0.13
CA TRP A 117 5.70 8.47 -0.30
C TRP A 117 7.21 8.80 -0.37
N TRP A 118 7.60 9.92 -0.95
CA TRP A 118 9.02 10.31 -1.06
C TRP A 118 9.65 10.76 0.26
N LYS A 119 8.84 10.94 1.32
CA LYS A 119 9.33 11.26 2.67
C LYS A 119 9.61 10.03 3.53
N GLN A 120 9.49 8.83 3.00
CA GLN A 120 9.76 7.56 3.70
C GLN A 120 11.09 7.58 4.45
N THR A 121 12.15 8.15 3.83
CA THR A 121 13.48 8.21 4.43
C THR A 121 13.58 9.08 5.69
N SER A 122 12.57 9.86 6.02
CA SER A 122 12.46 10.60 7.28
C SER A 122 11.35 10.04 8.17
N ASP A 123 10.18 9.78 7.60
CA ASP A 123 9.01 9.38 8.36
C ASP A 123 9.21 8.02 9.04
N PHE A 124 9.91 7.07 8.39
CA PHE A 124 10.12 5.73 8.92
C PHE A 124 11.17 5.65 10.04
N GLU A 125 12.05 6.64 10.15
CA GLU A 125 13.03 6.69 11.25
C GLU A 125 12.34 6.81 12.61
N THR A 126 11.20 7.49 12.69
CA THR A 126 10.47 7.75 13.93
C THR A 126 9.31 6.77 14.17
N PHE A 127 8.98 5.92 13.18
CA PHE A 127 7.84 5.00 13.33
C PHE A 127 8.11 3.92 14.38
N ASN A 128 9.32 3.46 14.55
CA ASN A 128 9.77 2.42 15.50
C ASN A 128 9.19 1.02 15.28
N GLY A 129 8.03 0.88 14.64
CA GLY A 129 7.38 -0.39 14.33
C GLY A 129 7.84 -1.02 13.01
N VAL A 130 7.14 -2.03 12.56
CA VAL A 130 7.42 -2.76 11.32
C VAL A 130 6.76 -2.08 10.14
N ILE A 131 7.43 -2.10 8.98
CA ILE A 131 6.99 -1.46 7.74
C ILE A 131 6.69 -2.53 6.69
N LEU A 132 5.51 -2.49 6.09
CA LEU A 132 5.06 -3.41 5.05
C LEU A 132 4.79 -2.66 3.75
N PHE A 133 5.51 -3.01 2.70
CA PHE A 133 5.24 -2.55 1.34
C PHE A 133 4.44 -3.58 0.56
N THR A 134 3.30 -3.16 -0.01
CA THR A 134 2.39 -4.04 -0.76
C THR A 134 2.51 -3.91 -2.27
N THR A 135 2.84 -2.71 -2.75
CA THR A 135 3.02 -2.41 -4.17
C THR A 135 4.19 -1.44 -4.36
N ASN A 136 4.20 -0.67 -5.45
CA ASN A 136 5.18 0.39 -5.73
C ASN A 136 5.26 1.46 -4.59
N CYS A 137 5.98 2.55 -4.86
CA CYS A 137 6.31 3.61 -3.89
C CYS A 137 7.32 3.19 -2.81
N LEU A 138 8.10 2.14 -3.04
CA LEU A 138 9.22 1.78 -2.19
C LEU A 138 10.44 2.66 -2.55
N VAL A 139 10.91 3.43 -1.59
CA VAL A 139 12.21 4.11 -1.65
C VAL A 139 13.22 3.23 -0.92
N PRO A 140 14.28 2.74 -1.60
CA PRO A 140 15.28 1.91 -0.94
C PRO A 140 15.88 2.61 0.28
N PRO A 141 15.92 1.95 1.46
CA PRO A 141 16.55 2.53 2.63
C PRO A 141 18.01 2.88 2.37
N ARG A 142 18.43 4.01 2.89
CA ARG A 142 19.86 4.41 2.85
C ARG A 142 20.67 3.49 3.75
N SER A 143 21.98 3.40 3.52
CA SER A 143 22.89 2.62 4.37
C SER A 143 22.89 3.03 5.85
N SER A 144 22.48 4.28 6.12
CA SER A 144 22.35 4.84 7.48
C SER A 144 20.94 4.68 8.07
N ALA A 145 19.98 4.09 7.35
CA ALA A 145 18.61 3.97 7.81
C ALA A 145 18.51 3.03 9.03
N THR A 146 17.88 3.49 10.10
CA THR A 146 17.71 2.72 11.34
C THR A 146 16.52 1.75 11.26
N TYR A 147 15.67 1.87 10.24
CA TYR A 147 14.46 1.07 10.06
C TYR A 147 14.62 -0.09 9.06
N ALA A 148 15.78 -0.24 8.42
CA ALA A 148 15.97 -1.21 7.32
C ALA A 148 15.70 -2.67 7.74
N ASP A 149 16.02 -3.04 8.97
CA ASP A 149 15.79 -4.36 9.56
C ASP A 149 14.31 -4.66 9.87
N ARG A 150 13.46 -3.64 9.84
CA ARG A 150 12.02 -3.71 10.11
C ARG A 150 11.13 -3.62 8.86
N VAL A 151 11.74 -3.67 7.67
CA VAL A 151 11.05 -3.57 6.38
C VAL A 151 10.70 -4.96 5.85
N TYR A 152 9.45 -5.11 5.44
CA TYR A 152 8.90 -6.28 4.76
C TYR A 152 8.28 -5.86 3.43
N THR A 153 8.30 -6.76 2.46
CA THR A 153 7.67 -6.57 1.15
C THR A 153 6.67 -7.68 0.87
N THR A 154 5.72 -7.44 -0.02
CA THR A 154 4.78 -8.46 -0.49
C THR A 154 4.24 -8.11 -1.88
N GLY A 155 3.59 -9.06 -2.55
CA GLY A 155 2.98 -8.85 -3.86
C GLY A 155 4.02 -8.59 -4.94
N SER A 156 3.79 -7.56 -5.76
CA SER A 156 4.67 -7.21 -6.88
C SER A 156 5.89 -6.37 -6.46
N THR A 157 5.97 -5.95 -5.21
CA THR A 157 7.07 -5.15 -4.68
C THR A 157 8.08 -6.06 -3.98
N GLY A 158 9.34 -5.94 -4.33
CA GLY A 158 10.44 -6.65 -3.67
C GLY A 158 11.70 -5.82 -3.70
N PHE A 159 12.58 -6.05 -2.74
CA PHE A 159 13.90 -5.45 -2.68
C PHE A 159 14.89 -6.46 -2.10
N GLU A 160 16.08 -6.54 -2.69
CA GLU A 160 17.11 -7.48 -2.24
C GLU A 160 17.47 -7.24 -0.76
N GLY A 161 17.54 -8.33 -0.01
CA GLY A 161 17.86 -8.29 1.42
C GLY A 161 16.67 -8.07 2.36
N PHE A 162 15.47 -7.79 1.84
CA PHE A 162 14.28 -7.65 2.68
C PHE A 162 13.43 -8.92 2.69
N PRO A 163 12.88 -9.31 3.85
CA PRO A 163 11.90 -10.39 3.92
C PRO A 163 10.72 -10.12 3.00
N HIS A 164 10.35 -11.12 2.21
CA HIS A 164 9.21 -11.06 1.31
C HIS A 164 8.11 -12.02 1.75
N ILE A 165 6.92 -11.50 1.98
CA ILE A 165 5.75 -12.28 2.35
C ILE A 165 5.14 -12.84 1.07
N ALA A 166 5.00 -14.16 1.03
CA ALA A 166 4.51 -14.88 -0.13
C ALA A 166 3.07 -14.50 -0.49
N ASP A 167 2.75 -14.57 -1.77
CA ASP A 167 1.42 -14.33 -2.27
C ASP A 167 0.41 -15.34 -1.72
N ARG A 168 -0.85 -14.88 -1.63
CA ARG A 168 -1.96 -15.73 -1.21
C ARG A 168 -2.22 -16.84 -2.21
N LYS A 169 -2.57 -18.02 -1.69
CA LYS A 169 -3.13 -19.08 -2.52
C LYS A 169 -4.54 -18.70 -2.98
N PRO A 170 -5.02 -19.26 -4.10
CA PRO A 170 -6.39 -18.99 -4.55
C PRO A 170 -7.43 -19.20 -3.43
N GLY A 171 -8.24 -18.18 -3.15
CA GLY A 171 -9.23 -18.20 -2.08
C GLY A 171 -8.71 -18.01 -0.65
N GLY A 172 -7.40 -17.90 -0.47
CA GLY A 172 -6.76 -17.71 0.85
C GLY A 172 -6.38 -16.27 1.15
N SER A 173 -5.79 -16.08 2.32
CA SER A 173 -5.16 -14.84 2.79
C SER A 173 -3.63 -14.97 2.75
N LYS A 174 -2.93 -13.84 2.76
CA LYS A 174 -1.49 -13.81 3.02
C LYS A 174 -1.24 -14.14 4.49
N ASP A 175 -0.08 -14.69 4.79
CA ASP A 175 0.34 -14.98 6.16
C ASP A 175 1.25 -13.87 6.68
N PHE A 176 0.72 -13.04 7.57
CA PHE A 176 1.46 -11.95 8.22
C PHE A 176 2.00 -12.31 9.61
N SER A 177 1.97 -13.57 10.01
CA SER A 177 2.37 -14.00 11.37
C SER A 177 3.78 -13.57 11.73
N ALA A 178 4.76 -13.77 10.85
CA ALA A 178 6.15 -13.37 11.09
C ALA A 178 6.30 -11.85 11.30
N LEU A 179 5.60 -11.05 10.51
CA LEU A 179 5.57 -9.60 10.62
C LEU A 179 4.91 -9.14 11.93
N ILE A 180 3.81 -9.77 12.33
CA ILE A 180 3.10 -9.49 13.59
C ILE A 180 3.99 -9.83 14.79
N GLU A 181 4.65 -10.99 14.80
CA GLU A 181 5.56 -11.38 15.87
C GLU A 181 6.80 -10.46 15.97
N HIS A 182 7.24 -9.89 14.84
CA HIS A 182 8.27 -8.87 14.85
C HIS A 182 7.74 -7.56 15.44
N ALA A 183 6.57 -7.11 15.03
CA ALA A 183 5.97 -5.89 15.53
C ALA A 183 5.77 -5.89 17.04
N LYS A 184 5.38 -7.02 17.64
CA LYS A 184 5.24 -7.17 19.11
C LYS A 184 6.51 -6.86 19.90
N LYS A 185 7.68 -6.93 19.25
CA LYS A 185 8.99 -6.67 19.89
C LYS A 185 9.44 -5.21 19.68
N CYS A 186 8.73 -4.45 18.89
CA CYS A 186 9.05 -3.06 18.58
C CYS A 186 8.48 -2.11 19.64
N ALA A 187 9.08 -0.95 19.76
CA ALA A 187 8.51 0.16 20.53
C ALA A 187 7.30 0.77 19.78
N PRO A 188 6.39 1.43 20.50
CA PRO A 188 5.35 2.24 19.84
C PRO A 188 5.96 3.32 18.95
N PRO A 189 5.24 3.74 17.89
CA PRO A 189 5.69 4.83 17.03
C PRO A 189 5.80 6.15 17.82
N THR A 190 6.76 6.96 17.41
CA THR A 190 6.92 8.33 17.92
C THR A 190 6.10 9.29 17.05
N GLU A 191 5.42 10.22 17.66
CA GLU A 191 4.66 11.23 16.94
C GLU A 191 5.57 12.09 16.07
N ILE A 192 5.16 12.34 14.82
CA ILE A 192 5.88 13.26 13.94
C ILE A 192 5.42 14.67 14.29
N GLU A 193 6.37 15.53 14.66
CA GLU A 193 6.10 16.96 14.80
C GLU A 193 5.72 17.55 13.44
N HIS A 194 4.50 18.03 13.33
CA HIS A 194 4.05 18.78 12.17
C HIS A 194 4.38 20.25 12.40
N GLY A 195 5.41 20.69 11.69
CA GLY A 195 5.73 22.10 11.60
C GLY A 195 4.71 22.88 10.76
#